data_945cadc808e998c2bde7c26b821061e0
#
_entry.id   945cadc808e998c2bde7c26b821061e0
#
_cell.length_a   1.000
_cell.length_b   1.000
_cell.length_c   1.000
_cell.angle_alpha   90.00
_cell.angle_beta   90.00
_cell.angle_gamma   90.00
#
_symmetry.space_group_name_H-M   'P 1'
#
loop_
_entity.id
_entity.type
_entity.pdbx_description
1 polymer ?
#
loop_
_entity_poly.entity_id
_entity_poly.type
_entity_poly.pdbx_seq_one_letter_code
_entity_poly.pdbx_strand_id
1 'polypeptide(L)'
;MEKGAQTMKKILILPLTLLFSILLVACGQDKESESGKKSDNADTAEETKNGSFKVDKGLLNVEITIPASLFEGQEIDSAITEAKKEGIKEVIKNDDGSVTYKMSKSVHKEMMKKMEKDILETIEEIKTSKDFASIKDVSYNKSFTEFTLTVNKEQFENSFDAIASMGLALPGMYYQLFSGVDSEKFKVTVIFKDESNGEIINTIVYPDDLNEDN
;
A
#
# COMPACT_ATOMS: atom_id res chain seq x y z
N MET A 1 16.91 5.65 -31.67
CA MET A 1 16.97 6.22 -30.30
C MET A 1 15.56 6.25 -29.74
N GLU A 2 14.95 5.08 -29.42
CA GLU A 2 13.56 4.98 -28.93
C GLU A 2 13.35 3.75 -28.04
N LYS A 3 14.16 3.57 -27.00
CA LYS A 3 13.98 2.46 -26.03
C LYS A 3 13.89 2.91 -24.56
N GLY A 4 14.05 4.21 -24.28
CA GLY A 4 14.05 4.71 -22.89
C GLY A 4 12.68 5.09 -22.31
N ALA A 5 11.68 5.37 -23.15
CA ALA A 5 10.40 5.94 -22.71
C ALA A 5 9.34 4.92 -22.27
N GLN A 6 9.55 3.62 -22.54
CA GLN A 6 8.55 2.59 -22.19
C GLN A 6 8.70 2.02 -20.80
N THR A 7 9.86 2.13 -20.18
CA THR A 7 10.12 1.54 -18.87
C THR A 7 9.51 2.36 -17.72
N MET A 8 9.52 3.69 -17.85
CA MET A 8 8.92 4.58 -16.84
C MET A 8 7.39 4.48 -16.73
N LYS A 9 6.69 4.18 -17.85
CA LYS A 9 5.23 4.00 -17.82
C LYS A 9 4.78 2.76 -17.05
N LYS A 10 5.66 1.78 -16.86
CA LYS A 10 5.32 0.54 -16.13
C LYS A 10 5.45 0.69 -14.62
N ILE A 11 6.31 1.58 -14.15
CA ILE A 11 6.56 1.78 -12.70
C ILE A 11 5.42 2.57 -12.03
N LEU A 12 4.78 3.49 -12.76
CA LEU A 12 3.72 4.34 -12.19
C LEU A 12 2.33 3.68 -12.11
N ILE A 13 2.15 2.53 -12.79
CA ILE A 13 0.86 1.82 -12.84
C ILE A 13 0.84 0.60 -11.89
N LEU A 14 1.99 0.24 -11.33
CA LEU A 14 2.18 -1.01 -10.59
C LEU A 14 1.45 -1.15 -9.24
N PRO A 15 1.22 -0.12 -8.42
CA PRO A 15 0.67 -0.36 -7.09
C PRO A 15 -0.83 -0.70 -7.07
N LEU A 16 -1.55 -0.42 -8.14
CA LEU A 16 -3.00 -0.66 -8.14
C LEU A 16 -3.43 -1.93 -8.88
N THR A 17 -2.66 -2.37 -9.87
CA THR A 17 -2.91 -3.66 -10.55
C THR A 17 -2.36 -4.85 -9.79
N LEU A 18 -1.44 -4.64 -8.86
CA LEU A 18 -0.78 -5.69 -8.09
C LEU A 18 -1.64 -6.27 -6.96
N LEU A 19 -2.72 -5.55 -6.57
CA LEU A 19 -3.71 -6.08 -5.62
C LEU A 19 -4.50 -7.26 -6.19
N PHE A 20 -4.33 -7.57 -7.49
CA PHE A 20 -5.29 -8.40 -8.21
C PHE A 20 -4.76 -9.68 -8.89
N SER A 21 -3.58 -10.16 -8.60
CA SER A 21 -3.06 -11.36 -9.24
C SER A 21 -2.73 -12.49 -8.29
N ILE A 22 -3.69 -12.93 -7.45
CA ILE A 22 -3.52 -14.19 -6.74
C ILE A 22 -4.61 -15.16 -7.12
N LEU A 23 -4.24 -16.23 -7.80
CA LEU A 23 -5.07 -17.25 -8.07
C LEU A 23 -4.69 -18.66 -7.93
N LEU A 24 -5.70 -19.34 -7.60
CA LEU A 24 -6.02 -20.77 -7.83
C LEU A 24 -5.08 -21.79 -7.19
N VAL A 25 -5.51 -22.32 -6.05
CA VAL A 25 -5.89 -23.72 -5.88
C VAL A 25 -6.44 -23.92 -4.47
N ALA A 26 -7.72 -24.18 -4.33
CA ALA A 26 -8.22 -25.13 -3.34
C ALA A 26 -9.69 -25.43 -3.59
N CYS A 27 -9.91 -26.57 -4.14
CA CYS A 27 -11.17 -27.29 -4.10
C CYS A 27 -11.33 -27.92 -2.72
N GLY A 28 -12.55 -27.88 -2.15
CA GLY A 28 -12.84 -28.82 -1.06
C GLY A 28 -13.83 -28.36 0.01
N GLN A 29 -15.11 -28.56 -0.27
CA GLN A 29 -16.15 -29.19 0.56
C GLN A 29 -16.71 -28.54 1.81
N ASP A 30 -18.00 -28.28 1.65
CA ASP A 30 -19.11 -28.06 2.57
C ASP A 30 -19.04 -28.55 4.03
N LYS A 31 -19.60 -27.71 4.94
CA LYS A 31 -20.77 -28.08 5.74
C LYS A 31 -21.34 -26.87 6.49
N GLU A 32 -22.66 -26.73 6.33
CA GLU A 32 -23.55 -25.84 7.07
C GLU A 32 -23.54 -26.13 8.59
N SER A 33 -23.72 -25.09 9.38
CA SER A 33 -24.57 -25.16 10.57
C SER A 33 -24.97 -23.75 11.02
N GLU A 34 -26.26 -23.52 11.06
CA GLU A 34 -26.93 -22.34 11.64
C GLU A 34 -26.76 -22.31 13.15
N SER A 35 -26.63 -21.12 13.74
CA SER A 35 -27.46 -20.70 14.86
C SER A 35 -27.16 -19.25 15.25
N GLY A 36 -28.20 -18.42 15.26
CA GLY A 36 -28.15 -17.01 15.56
C GLY A 36 -27.99 -16.70 17.04
N LYS A 37 -27.48 -15.49 17.28
CA LYS A 37 -27.99 -14.61 18.36
C LYS A 37 -27.53 -13.18 18.11
N LYS A 38 -28.51 -12.29 18.06
CA LYS A 38 -28.36 -10.84 18.13
C LYS A 38 -27.66 -10.46 19.44
N SER A 39 -26.73 -9.53 19.34
CA SER A 39 -26.42 -8.63 20.45
C SER A 39 -26.16 -7.25 19.84
N ASP A 40 -27.10 -6.35 20.15
CA ASP A 40 -27.00 -4.93 19.91
C ASP A 40 -25.83 -4.38 20.74
N ASN A 41 -24.93 -3.68 20.08
CA ASN A 41 -24.20 -2.59 20.69
C ASN A 41 -24.11 -1.47 19.65
N ALA A 42 -24.98 -0.50 19.87
CA ALA A 42 -24.89 0.80 19.23
C ALA A 42 -23.63 1.49 19.75
N ASP A 43 -22.69 1.73 18.87
CA ASP A 43 -21.64 2.70 19.13
C ASP A 43 -21.76 3.81 18.07
N THR A 44 -21.72 5.01 18.59
CA THR A 44 -22.11 6.27 17.98
C THR A 44 -21.27 6.57 16.74
N ALA A 45 -21.90 6.67 15.59
CA ALA A 45 -21.26 7.19 14.39
C ALA A 45 -21.04 8.72 14.57
N GLU A 46 -19.83 9.13 14.82
CA GLU A 46 -19.41 10.51 14.55
C GLU A 46 -19.29 10.71 13.04
N GLU A 47 -20.11 11.61 12.51
CA GLU A 47 -20.02 12.10 11.13
C GLU A 47 -18.68 12.83 10.93
N THR A 48 -17.68 12.15 10.41
CA THR A 48 -16.49 12.77 9.88
C THR A 48 -16.72 13.21 8.44
N LYS A 49 -16.83 14.51 8.25
CA LYS A 49 -16.81 15.18 6.94
C LYS A 49 -15.43 14.99 6.32
N ASN A 50 -15.41 14.42 5.15
CA ASN A 50 -14.34 14.03 4.24
C ASN A 50 -14.00 12.54 4.33
N GLY A 51 -14.23 11.84 3.18
CA GLY A 51 -14.08 10.40 3.09
C GLY A 51 -12.71 9.91 3.55
N SER A 52 -12.63 9.46 4.78
CA SER A 52 -11.41 8.89 5.34
C SER A 52 -11.31 7.41 4.99
N PHE A 53 -10.10 6.94 4.73
CA PHE A 53 -9.83 5.52 4.61
C PHE A 53 -10.12 4.84 5.96
N LYS A 54 -10.93 3.80 5.97
CA LYS A 54 -11.36 3.12 7.20
C LYS A 54 -11.21 1.62 7.08
N VAL A 55 -10.65 0.99 8.10
CA VAL A 55 -10.59 -0.47 8.25
C VAL A 55 -11.30 -0.88 9.52
N ASP A 56 -12.37 -1.67 9.39
CA ASP A 56 -13.07 -2.28 10.50
C ASP A 56 -12.76 -3.78 10.56
N LYS A 57 -12.23 -4.23 11.71
CA LYS A 57 -11.89 -5.63 11.96
C LYS A 57 -12.91 -6.27 12.87
N GLY A 58 -14.08 -6.59 12.32
CA GLY A 58 -15.10 -7.35 13.02
C GLY A 58 -14.65 -8.76 13.44
N LEU A 59 -15.57 -9.53 14.01
CA LEU A 59 -15.24 -10.86 14.56
C LEU A 59 -14.78 -11.85 13.47
N LEU A 60 -15.43 -11.85 12.30
CA LEU A 60 -15.20 -12.80 11.20
C LEU A 60 -14.71 -12.13 9.92
N ASN A 61 -15.05 -10.87 9.71
CA ASN A 61 -14.78 -10.12 8.49
C ASN A 61 -13.91 -8.90 8.78
N VAL A 62 -13.30 -8.40 7.71
CA VAL A 62 -12.65 -7.10 7.66
C VAL A 62 -13.39 -6.28 6.62
N GLU A 63 -13.73 -5.04 6.95
CA GLU A 63 -14.31 -4.06 6.06
C GLU A 63 -13.30 -2.93 5.84
N ILE A 64 -13.04 -2.61 4.57
CA ILE A 64 -12.08 -1.58 4.19
C ILE A 64 -12.81 -0.59 3.31
N THR A 65 -12.96 0.64 3.77
CA THR A 65 -13.56 1.73 2.99
C THR A 65 -12.44 2.60 2.42
N ILE A 66 -12.43 2.71 1.10
CA ILE A 66 -11.48 3.52 0.34
C ILE A 66 -12.21 4.77 -0.14
N PRO A 67 -11.74 5.98 0.18
CA PRO A 67 -12.40 7.22 -0.21
C PRO A 67 -12.40 7.43 -1.72
N ALA A 68 -13.38 8.17 -2.23
CA ALA A 68 -13.56 8.46 -3.65
C ALA A 68 -12.32 9.08 -4.29
N SER A 69 -11.60 9.93 -3.55
CA SER A 69 -10.38 10.61 -4.03
C SER A 69 -9.27 9.66 -4.47
N LEU A 70 -9.22 8.42 -3.95
CA LEU A 70 -8.24 7.41 -4.36
C LEU A 70 -8.63 6.68 -5.66
N PHE A 71 -9.83 6.93 -6.18
CA PHE A 71 -10.30 6.38 -7.46
C PHE A 71 -10.35 7.42 -8.58
N GLU A 72 -9.85 8.63 -8.35
CA GLU A 72 -9.86 9.68 -9.37
C GLU A 72 -9.11 9.22 -10.64
N GLY A 73 -9.82 9.28 -11.77
CA GLY A 73 -9.28 8.83 -13.07
C GLY A 73 -9.32 7.32 -13.30
N GLN A 74 -9.98 6.53 -12.44
CA GLN A 74 -10.11 5.08 -12.58
C GLN A 74 -11.57 4.66 -12.76
N GLU A 75 -11.79 3.59 -13.53
CA GLU A 75 -13.10 2.97 -13.66
C GLU A 75 -13.39 2.08 -12.42
N ILE A 76 -14.15 2.61 -11.47
CA ILE A 76 -14.54 1.92 -10.23
C ILE A 76 -15.19 0.56 -10.52
N ASP A 77 -16.02 0.46 -11.56
CA ASP A 77 -16.71 -0.79 -11.92
C ASP A 77 -15.75 -1.90 -12.35
N SER A 78 -14.62 -1.53 -12.97
CA SER A 78 -13.54 -2.46 -13.31
C SER A 78 -12.86 -2.96 -12.03
N ALA A 79 -12.51 -2.05 -11.12
CA ALA A 79 -11.90 -2.38 -9.83
C ALA A 79 -12.80 -3.29 -8.99
N ILE A 80 -14.12 -3.05 -8.97
CA ILE A 80 -15.13 -3.90 -8.31
C ILE A 80 -15.14 -5.31 -8.90
N THR A 81 -15.10 -5.40 -10.23
CA THR A 81 -15.15 -6.70 -10.93
C THR A 81 -13.91 -7.54 -10.60
N GLU A 82 -12.76 -6.90 -10.56
CA GLU A 82 -11.51 -7.57 -10.22
C GLU A 82 -11.47 -8.00 -8.76
N ALA A 83 -11.88 -7.12 -7.83
CA ALA A 83 -11.95 -7.42 -6.40
C ALA A 83 -12.74 -8.71 -6.11
N LYS A 84 -13.88 -8.88 -6.80
CA LYS A 84 -14.71 -10.09 -6.65
C LYS A 84 -14.00 -11.36 -7.11
N LYS A 85 -13.16 -11.29 -8.14
CA LYS A 85 -12.38 -12.46 -8.61
C LYS A 85 -11.34 -12.88 -7.58
N GLU A 86 -10.90 -11.98 -6.72
CA GLU A 86 -9.89 -12.24 -5.68
C GLU A 86 -10.46 -12.66 -4.33
N GLY A 87 -11.70 -13.08 -4.32
CA GLY A 87 -12.34 -13.62 -3.11
C GLY A 87 -12.88 -12.56 -2.16
N ILE A 88 -12.96 -11.29 -2.58
CA ILE A 88 -13.68 -10.25 -1.85
C ILE A 88 -15.17 -10.53 -2.01
N LYS A 89 -15.83 -10.85 -0.90
CA LYS A 89 -17.22 -11.32 -0.91
C LYS A 89 -18.20 -10.24 -1.33
N GLU A 90 -17.96 -9.03 -0.92
CA GLU A 90 -18.88 -7.91 -1.13
C GLU A 90 -18.08 -6.63 -1.40
N VAL A 91 -18.53 -5.89 -2.41
CA VAL A 91 -17.97 -4.58 -2.75
C VAL A 91 -19.16 -3.63 -2.88
N ILE A 92 -19.19 -2.61 -2.05
CA ILE A 92 -20.27 -1.64 -1.93
C ILE A 92 -19.75 -0.29 -2.40
N LYS A 93 -20.40 0.29 -3.40
CA LYS A 93 -20.21 1.69 -3.77
C LYS A 93 -21.13 2.53 -2.90
N ASN A 94 -20.56 3.39 -2.09
CA ASN A 94 -21.31 4.27 -1.20
C ASN A 94 -21.78 5.54 -1.93
N ASP A 95 -22.78 6.23 -1.35
CA ASP A 95 -23.38 7.43 -1.96
C ASP A 95 -22.39 8.61 -2.06
N ASP A 96 -21.35 8.64 -1.21
CA ASP A 96 -20.26 9.62 -1.23
C ASP A 96 -19.17 9.29 -2.27
N GLY A 97 -19.36 8.22 -3.06
CA GLY A 97 -18.41 7.74 -4.05
C GLY A 97 -17.28 6.87 -3.49
N SER A 98 -17.18 6.70 -2.18
CA SER A 98 -16.26 5.75 -1.58
C SER A 98 -16.64 4.30 -1.90
N VAL A 99 -15.71 3.37 -1.75
CA VAL A 99 -15.95 1.95 -1.99
C VAL A 99 -15.57 1.14 -0.75
N THR A 100 -16.53 0.36 -0.24
CA THR A 100 -16.29 -0.55 0.88
C THR A 100 -16.11 -1.98 0.39
N TYR A 101 -14.96 -2.55 0.72
CA TYR A 101 -14.62 -3.94 0.47
C TYR A 101 -14.84 -4.76 1.73
N LYS A 102 -15.64 -5.82 1.64
CA LYS A 102 -15.91 -6.73 2.74
C LYS A 102 -15.33 -8.11 2.43
N MET A 103 -14.42 -8.56 3.27
CA MET A 103 -13.70 -9.80 3.06
C MET A 103 -13.54 -10.60 4.36
N SER A 104 -13.25 -11.88 4.26
CA SER A 104 -12.90 -12.68 5.43
C SER A 104 -11.52 -12.28 5.97
N LYS A 105 -11.28 -12.54 7.26
CA LYS A 105 -9.95 -12.37 7.86
C LYS A 105 -8.85 -13.17 7.15
N SER A 106 -9.20 -14.31 6.57
CA SER A 106 -8.25 -15.12 5.80
C SER A 106 -7.83 -14.39 4.52
N VAL A 107 -8.80 -13.87 3.75
CA VAL A 107 -8.51 -13.10 2.52
C VAL A 107 -7.70 -11.85 2.84
N HIS A 108 -8.09 -11.10 3.87
CA HIS A 108 -7.32 -9.93 4.32
C HIS A 108 -5.87 -10.32 4.69
N LYS A 109 -5.69 -11.42 5.43
CA LYS A 109 -4.34 -11.88 5.79
C LYS A 109 -3.48 -12.24 4.59
N GLU A 110 -4.06 -12.90 3.58
CA GLU A 110 -3.32 -13.23 2.35
C GLU A 110 -3.00 -11.96 1.54
N MET A 111 -3.92 -11.01 1.48
CA MET A 111 -3.67 -9.70 0.87
C MET A 111 -2.50 -8.97 1.56
N MET A 112 -2.49 -8.91 2.89
CA MET A 112 -1.39 -8.28 3.64
C MET A 112 -0.04 -8.97 3.41
N LYS A 113 -0.02 -10.30 3.35
CA LYS A 113 1.20 -11.05 3.02
C LYS A 113 1.71 -10.77 1.61
N LYS A 114 0.79 -10.62 0.65
CA LYS A 114 1.17 -10.26 -0.70
C LYS A 114 1.77 -8.87 -0.74
N MET A 115 1.14 -7.88 -0.11
CA MET A 115 1.68 -6.51 -0.03
C MET A 115 3.07 -6.51 0.61
N GLU A 116 3.28 -7.27 1.68
CA GLU A 116 4.59 -7.44 2.30
C GLU A 116 5.61 -8.00 1.29
N LYS A 117 5.25 -9.07 0.59
CA LYS A 117 6.12 -9.67 -0.43
C LYS A 117 6.47 -8.68 -1.55
N ASP A 118 5.49 -7.94 -2.05
CA ASP A 118 5.69 -6.98 -3.12
C ASP A 118 6.60 -5.81 -2.69
N ILE A 119 6.49 -5.36 -1.43
CA ILE A 119 7.42 -4.37 -0.85
C ILE A 119 8.84 -4.94 -0.80
N LEU A 120 8.98 -6.18 -0.36
CA LEU A 120 10.31 -6.83 -0.29
C LEU A 120 10.93 -7.02 -1.68
N GLU A 121 10.14 -7.37 -2.68
CA GLU A 121 10.60 -7.44 -4.08
C GLU A 121 11.04 -6.06 -4.59
N THR A 122 10.27 -5.01 -4.32
CA THR A 122 10.67 -3.62 -4.66
C THR A 122 11.98 -3.21 -3.98
N ILE A 123 12.19 -3.58 -2.72
CA ILE A 123 13.46 -3.35 -2.01
C ILE A 123 14.62 -4.01 -2.75
N GLU A 124 14.48 -5.28 -3.12
CA GLU A 124 15.55 -5.99 -3.84
C GLU A 124 15.76 -5.44 -5.26
N GLU A 125 14.70 -5.01 -5.94
CA GLU A 125 14.82 -4.32 -7.22
C GLU A 125 15.62 -3.02 -7.10
N ILE A 126 15.34 -2.18 -6.09
CA ILE A 126 16.09 -0.94 -5.85
C ILE A 126 17.56 -1.24 -5.56
N LYS A 127 17.86 -2.22 -4.71
CA LYS A 127 19.24 -2.60 -4.35
C LYS A 127 20.06 -3.11 -5.54
N THR A 128 19.41 -3.75 -6.50
CA THR A 128 20.09 -4.41 -7.63
C THR A 128 20.00 -3.63 -8.93
N SER A 129 19.18 -2.57 -8.98
CA SER A 129 18.98 -1.76 -10.16
C SER A 129 20.23 -0.93 -10.51
N LYS A 130 20.52 -0.88 -11.79
CA LYS A 130 21.53 0.04 -12.32
C LYS A 130 21.05 1.47 -12.41
N ASP A 131 19.73 1.66 -12.36
CA ASP A 131 19.09 2.99 -12.44
C ASP A 131 19.23 3.76 -11.11
N PHE A 132 19.53 3.06 -10.01
CA PHE A 132 19.79 3.61 -8.68
C PHE A 132 21.20 3.29 -8.20
N ALA A 133 22.20 3.65 -9.01
CA ALA A 133 23.59 3.22 -8.82
C ALA A 133 24.21 3.73 -7.51
N SER A 134 23.74 4.82 -6.94
CA SER A 134 24.23 5.33 -5.65
C SER A 134 23.74 4.50 -4.46
N ILE A 135 22.59 3.80 -4.58
CA ILE A 135 22.01 3.01 -3.48
C ILE A 135 22.75 1.67 -3.36
N LYS A 136 23.23 1.37 -2.16
CA LYS A 136 24.02 0.16 -1.86
C LYS A 136 23.25 -0.86 -1.04
N ASP A 137 22.36 -0.39 -0.16
CA ASP A 137 21.51 -1.24 0.65
C ASP A 137 20.24 -0.50 1.06
N VAL A 138 19.19 -1.26 1.38
CA VAL A 138 17.92 -0.78 1.91
C VAL A 138 17.53 -1.64 3.10
N SER A 139 17.40 -1.01 4.27
CA SER A 139 16.85 -1.63 5.47
C SER A 139 15.50 -1.00 5.84
N TYR A 140 14.68 -1.72 6.61
CA TYR A 140 13.31 -1.33 6.92
C TYR A 140 12.86 -1.89 8.27
N ASN A 141 11.84 -1.29 8.87
CA ASN A 141 11.17 -1.83 10.02
C ASN A 141 9.97 -2.72 9.61
N LYS A 142 9.51 -3.59 10.50
CA LYS A 142 8.44 -4.58 10.23
C LYS A 142 7.10 -3.99 9.81
N SER A 143 6.84 -2.73 10.15
CA SER A 143 5.60 -2.03 9.82
C SER A 143 5.70 -1.21 8.55
N PHE A 144 6.85 -1.19 7.89
CA PHE A 144 7.14 -0.39 6.70
C PHE A 144 6.85 1.11 6.90
N THR A 145 7.06 1.59 8.14
CA THR A 145 6.95 3.01 8.48
C THR A 145 8.28 3.73 8.37
N GLU A 146 9.37 2.99 8.26
CA GLU A 146 10.72 3.53 8.15
C GLU A 146 11.56 2.67 7.22
N PHE A 147 12.22 3.32 6.27
CA PHE A 147 13.22 2.76 5.39
C PHE A 147 14.52 3.54 5.54
N THR A 148 15.65 2.84 5.55
CA THR A 148 16.97 3.47 5.51
C THR A 148 17.70 2.97 4.27
N LEU A 149 18.06 3.90 3.39
CA LEU A 149 18.85 3.68 2.19
C LEU A 149 20.31 4.04 2.49
N THR A 150 21.18 3.08 2.42
CA THR A 150 22.63 3.31 2.48
C THR A 150 23.13 3.66 1.09
N VAL A 151 23.72 4.84 0.93
CA VAL A 151 24.10 5.37 -0.38
C VAL A 151 25.56 5.79 -0.43
N ASN A 152 26.17 5.74 -1.61
CA ASN A 152 27.41 6.45 -1.89
C ASN A 152 27.09 7.94 -2.02
N LYS A 153 27.56 8.76 -1.08
CA LYS A 153 27.21 10.18 -0.97
C LYS A 153 27.50 10.97 -2.24
N GLU A 154 28.68 10.83 -2.80
CA GLU A 154 29.09 11.57 -4.01
C GLU A 154 28.20 11.25 -5.22
N GLN A 155 27.90 9.97 -5.42
CA GLN A 155 27.02 9.53 -6.50
C GLN A 155 25.58 10.00 -6.25
N PHE A 156 25.10 9.92 -5.01
CA PHE A 156 23.74 10.29 -4.64
C PHE A 156 23.47 11.79 -4.86
N GLU A 157 24.39 12.66 -4.41
CA GLU A 157 24.26 14.11 -4.59
C GLU A 157 24.28 14.55 -6.07
N ASN A 158 24.82 13.71 -6.96
CA ASN A 158 24.89 13.96 -8.41
C ASN A 158 23.92 13.10 -9.23
N SER A 159 22.88 12.54 -8.60
CA SER A 159 21.89 11.69 -9.25
C SER A 159 20.46 12.10 -8.88
N PHE A 160 19.48 11.42 -9.48
CA PHE A 160 18.07 11.51 -9.10
C PHE A 160 17.62 10.31 -8.27
N ASP A 161 18.55 9.59 -7.63
CA ASP A 161 18.27 8.34 -6.94
C ASP A 161 17.36 8.52 -5.72
N ALA A 162 17.21 9.73 -5.22
CA ALA A 162 16.23 10.07 -4.18
C ALA A 162 14.79 9.69 -4.56
N ILE A 163 14.47 9.63 -5.86
CA ILE A 163 13.14 9.21 -6.34
C ILE A 163 12.80 7.76 -5.95
N ALA A 164 13.78 6.93 -5.65
CA ALA A 164 13.56 5.56 -5.15
C ALA A 164 12.78 5.55 -3.83
N SER A 165 12.85 6.63 -3.04
CA SER A 165 12.08 6.78 -1.80
C SER A 165 10.58 6.70 -2.02
N MET A 166 10.06 7.25 -3.13
CA MET A 166 8.63 7.16 -3.46
C MET A 166 8.21 5.70 -3.74
N GLY A 167 9.09 4.93 -4.39
CA GLY A 167 8.87 3.50 -4.66
C GLY A 167 8.73 2.66 -3.40
N LEU A 168 9.27 3.13 -2.27
CA LEU A 168 9.16 2.48 -0.96
C LEU A 168 8.04 3.08 -0.11
N ALA A 169 7.91 4.41 -0.13
CA ALA A 169 6.98 5.11 0.72
C ALA A 169 5.52 4.83 0.37
N LEU A 170 5.15 4.88 -0.92
CA LEU A 170 3.78 4.64 -1.35
C LEU A 170 3.27 3.24 -0.95
N PRO A 171 3.96 2.13 -1.28
CA PRO A 171 3.54 0.81 -0.79
C PRO A 171 3.53 0.70 0.74
N GLY A 172 4.47 1.34 1.43
CA GLY A 172 4.52 1.39 2.90
C GLY A 172 3.28 2.09 3.49
N MET A 173 2.86 3.21 2.92
CA MET A 173 1.62 3.90 3.32
C MET A 173 0.39 3.02 3.08
N TYR A 174 0.27 2.38 1.91
CA TYR A 174 -0.84 1.46 1.64
C TYR A 174 -0.85 0.29 2.62
N TYR A 175 0.31 -0.29 2.92
CA TYR A 175 0.41 -1.37 3.90
C TYR A 175 -0.13 -0.93 5.27
N GLN A 176 0.21 0.27 5.73
CA GLN A 176 -0.31 0.84 6.97
C GLN A 176 -1.83 1.01 6.92
N LEU A 177 -2.37 1.63 5.85
CA LEU A 177 -3.80 1.83 5.67
C LEU A 177 -4.57 0.51 5.72
N PHE A 178 -4.13 -0.48 4.93
CA PHE A 178 -4.76 -1.80 4.90
C PHE A 178 -4.57 -2.59 6.21
N SER A 179 -3.53 -2.30 6.98
CA SER A 179 -3.36 -2.85 8.33
C SER A 179 -4.28 -2.19 9.38
N GLY A 180 -4.96 -1.10 9.03
CA GLY A 180 -5.91 -0.40 9.88
C GLY A 180 -5.32 0.79 10.64
N VAL A 181 -4.20 1.35 10.17
CA VAL A 181 -3.71 2.64 10.66
C VAL A 181 -4.62 3.72 10.07
N ASP A 182 -5.03 4.65 10.93
CA ASP A 182 -5.84 5.81 10.56
C ASP A 182 -5.14 6.63 9.47
N SER A 183 -5.90 7.06 8.44
CA SER A 183 -5.36 7.84 7.33
C SER A 183 -4.75 9.18 7.73
N GLU A 184 -5.12 9.72 8.89
CA GLU A 184 -4.51 10.95 9.43
C GLU A 184 -3.18 10.69 10.16
N LYS A 185 -2.85 9.42 10.41
CA LYS A 185 -1.69 9.01 11.24
C LYS A 185 -0.63 8.22 10.48
N PHE A 186 -0.92 7.78 9.26
CA PHE A 186 0.08 7.03 8.51
C PHE A 186 1.21 7.93 8.05
N LYS A 187 2.42 7.48 8.26
CA LYS A 187 3.64 8.15 7.80
C LYS A 187 4.69 7.13 7.43
N VAL A 188 5.45 7.45 6.41
CA VAL A 188 6.65 6.70 6.06
C VAL A 188 7.84 7.64 6.04
N THR A 189 8.84 7.33 6.83
CA THR A 189 10.11 8.06 6.87
C THR A 189 11.14 7.31 6.04
N VAL A 190 11.75 7.99 5.09
CA VAL A 190 12.86 7.45 4.31
C VAL A 190 14.13 8.23 4.62
N ILE A 191 15.14 7.52 5.14
CA ILE A 191 16.41 8.08 5.61
C ILE A 191 17.51 7.67 4.64
N PHE A 192 18.29 8.61 4.15
CA PHE A 192 19.49 8.35 3.35
C PHE A 192 20.74 8.52 4.21
N LYS A 193 21.57 7.47 4.25
CA LYS A 193 22.82 7.43 5.03
C LYS A 193 24.03 7.21 4.14
N ASP A 194 25.10 7.92 4.42
CA ASP A 194 26.39 7.69 3.78
C ASP A 194 26.95 6.31 4.14
N GLU A 195 27.30 5.51 3.12
CA GLU A 195 27.91 4.19 3.30
C GLU A 195 29.26 4.22 4.04
N SER A 196 29.98 5.34 3.97
CA SER A 196 31.34 5.44 4.50
C SER A 196 31.39 5.68 6.02
N ASN A 197 30.40 6.39 6.57
CA ASN A 197 30.44 6.84 7.96
C ASN A 197 29.08 6.71 8.70
N GLY A 198 27.98 6.39 7.98
CA GLY A 198 26.65 6.24 8.53
C GLY A 198 25.94 7.58 8.84
N GLU A 199 26.53 8.71 8.42
CA GLU A 199 25.94 10.03 8.60
C GLU A 199 24.65 10.18 7.77
N ILE A 200 23.62 10.80 8.35
CA ILE A 200 22.37 11.09 7.64
C ILE A 200 22.61 12.22 6.64
N ILE A 201 22.38 11.94 5.37
CA ILE A 201 22.49 12.90 4.27
C ILE A 201 21.16 13.62 4.08
N ASN A 202 20.04 12.86 4.11
CA ASN A 202 18.70 13.38 3.88
C ASN A 202 17.66 12.52 4.59
N THR A 203 16.51 13.11 4.89
CA THR A 203 15.32 12.43 5.42
C THR A 203 14.10 13.00 4.74
N ILE A 204 13.23 12.11 4.23
CA ILE A 204 11.97 12.48 3.59
C ILE A 204 10.83 11.82 4.36
N VAL A 205 9.82 12.58 4.73
CA VAL A 205 8.64 12.10 5.47
C VAL A 205 7.41 12.19 4.58
N TYR A 206 6.85 11.05 4.22
CA TYR A 206 5.66 10.95 3.39
C TYR A 206 4.39 10.83 4.25
N PRO A 207 3.27 11.50 3.89
CA PRO A 207 3.11 12.38 2.72
C PRO A 207 3.52 13.84 2.95
N ASP A 208 4.03 14.22 4.13
CA ASP A 208 4.23 15.61 4.54
C ASP A 208 5.08 16.38 3.52
N ASP A 209 6.25 15.84 3.17
CA ASP A 209 7.21 16.49 2.26
C ASP A 209 6.76 16.51 0.79
N LEU A 210 5.65 15.83 0.43
CA LEU A 210 5.04 15.98 -0.91
C LEU A 210 4.25 17.28 -1.05
N ASN A 211 3.89 17.93 0.05
CA ASN A 211 3.00 19.09 0.07
C ASN A 211 3.76 20.43 0.28
N GLU A 212 5.07 20.37 0.52
CA GLU A 212 5.87 21.58 0.81
C GLU A 212 6.32 22.37 -0.45
N ASP A 213 6.04 21.87 -1.66
CA ASP A 213 6.39 22.53 -2.94
C ASP A 213 5.25 23.41 -3.53
N ASN A 214 4.34 23.96 -2.71
CA ASN A 214 3.33 24.95 -3.12
C ASN A 214 3.49 26.29 -2.43
#